data_e8603740f85856e1a9b826b371c577e4
#
_entry.id   e8603740f85856e1a9b826b371c577e4
#
_cell.length_a   1.000
_cell.length_b   1.000
_cell.length_c   1.000
_cell.angle_alpha   90.00
_cell.angle_beta   90.00
_cell.angle_gamma   90.00
#
_symmetry.space_group_name_H-M   'P 1'
#
loop_
_entity.id
_entity.type
_entity.pdbx_description
1 polymer ?
#
loop_
_entity_poly.entity_id
_entity_poly.type
_entity_poly.pdbx_seq_one_letter_code
_entity_poly.pdbx_strand_id
1 'polypeptide(L)'
;MVGSLEDIRKAKEYLNLAKEQLKERKQQFDEQIRIGIMIEIPAIALIADLAAEEVDFASIGSNDLTQYLSAADRMNPEVAAYYKSDSTAMLRLLGFVFREFSKREKEISVCGEMAGNPETARLLVGLGARKLSMSSGKYRRCKRQKLAECTLQELTALAEKKTMIPLDKKNEMCLYS
;
A
#
# COMPACT_ATOMS: atom_id res chain seq x y z
N MET A 1 6.66 -12.48 -4.86
CA MET A 1 6.50 -11.13 -5.44
C MET A 1 5.60 -11.23 -6.67
N VAL A 2 4.74 -10.26 -6.86
CA VAL A 2 3.83 -10.16 -8.00
C VAL A 2 4.25 -8.94 -8.82
N GLY A 3 4.57 -9.13 -10.10
CA GLY A 3 5.03 -8.06 -10.99
C GLY A 3 4.09 -7.78 -12.16
N SER A 4 3.13 -8.68 -12.43
CA SER A 4 2.22 -8.61 -13.56
C SER A 4 0.82 -9.16 -13.23
N LEU A 5 -0.15 -8.97 -14.12
CA LEU A 5 -1.48 -9.57 -13.99
C LEU A 5 -1.42 -11.09 -14.17
N GLU A 6 -0.52 -11.56 -15.02
CA GLU A 6 -0.27 -12.98 -15.26
C GLU A 6 0.15 -13.68 -13.95
N ASP A 7 1.01 -13.03 -13.14
CA ASP A 7 1.43 -13.58 -11.85
C ASP A 7 0.23 -13.72 -10.90
N ILE A 8 -0.68 -12.73 -10.87
CA ILE A 8 -1.90 -12.77 -10.05
C ILE A 8 -2.78 -13.94 -10.50
N ARG A 9 -3.03 -14.05 -11.80
CA ARG A 9 -3.88 -15.11 -12.38
C ARG A 9 -3.32 -16.48 -12.10
N LYS A 10 -2.01 -16.66 -12.30
CA LYS A 10 -1.31 -17.92 -12.03
C LYS A 10 -1.38 -18.28 -10.53
N ALA A 11 -1.24 -17.32 -9.63
CA ALA A 11 -1.40 -17.57 -8.20
C ALA A 11 -2.82 -18.02 -7.85
N LYS A 12 -3.86 -17.44 -8.48
CA LYS A 12 -5.25 -17.88 -8.34
C LYS A 12 -5.48 -19.30 -8.85
N GLU A 13 -4.85 -19.68 -9.97
CA GLU A 13 -4.90 -21.05 -10.50
C GLU A 13 -4.36 -22.05 -9.49
N TYR A 14 -3.18 -21.77 -8.90
CA TYR A 14 -2.61 -22.64 -7.85
C TYR A 14 -3.49 -22.70 -6.59
N LEU A 15 -4.11 -21.60 -6.22
CA LEU A 15 -5.05 -21.60 -5.10
C LEU A 15 -6.27 -22.46 -5.39
N ASN A 16 -6.82 -22.40 -6.60
CA ASN A 16 -7.94 -23.23 -7.01
C ASN A 16 -7.56 -24.72 -7.02
N LEU A 17 -6.40 -25.08 -7.54
CA LEU A 17 -5.89 -26.45 -7.46
C LEU A 17 -5.75 -26.94 -6.01
N ALA A 18 -5.25 -26.08 -5.12
CA ALA A 18 -5.15 -26.42 -3.71
C ALA A 18 -6.54 -26.64 -3.07
N LYS A 19 -7.54 -25.80 -3.41
CA LYS A 19 -8.92 -25.98 -2.95
C LYS A 19 -9.52 -27.32 -3.43
N GLU A 20 -9.28 -27.69 -4.68
CA GLU A 20 -9.72 -28.98 -5.23
C GLU A 20 -9.09 -30.18 -4.47
N GLN A 21 -7.78 -30.13 -4.23
CA GLN A 21 -7.08 -31.17 -3.46
C GLN A 21 -7.62 -31.29 -2.01
N LEU A 22 -7.97 -30.16 -1.38
CA LEU A 22 -8.55 -30.17 -0.04
C LEU A 22 -9.96 -30.78 -0.05
N LYS A 23 -10.76 -30.50 -1.09
CA LYS A 23 -12.09 -31.11 -1.29
C LYS A 23 -11.98 -32.63 -1.45
N GLU A 24 -11.07 -33.10 -2.30
CA GLU A 24 -10.82 -34.57 -2.49
C GLU A 24 -10.42 -35.24 -1.18
N ARG A 25 -9.60 -34.58 -0.37
CA ARG A 25 -9.18 -35.07 0.96
C ARG A 25 -10.25 -34.90 2.05
N LYS A 26 -11.42 -34.31 1.71
CA LYS A 26 -12.50 -34.00 2.66
C LYS A 26 -12.03 -33.09 3.81
N GLN A 27 -11.05 -32.25 3.58
CA GLN A 27 -10.56 -31.28 4.54
C GLN A 27 -11.38 -29.99 4.46
N GLN A 28 -11.73 -29.44 5.61
CA GLN A 28 -12.46 -28.17 5.67
C GLN A 28 -11.53 -26.99 5.38
N PHE A 29 -12.00 -26.04 4.59
CA PHE A 29 -11.34 -24.76 4.34
C PHE A 29 -12.39 -23.70 4.03
N ASP A 30 -12.01 -22.43 4.08
CA ASP A 30 -12.86 -21.31 3.69
C ASP A 30 -12.90 -21.20 2.16
N GLU A 31 -14.03 -21.55 1.55
CA GLU A 31 -14.22 -21.44 0.11
C GLU A 31 -14.21 -19.97 -0.38
N GLN A 32 -14.57 -19.03 0.51
CA GLN A 32 -14.67 -17.59 0.21
C GLN A 32 -13.44 -16.80 0.69
N ILE A 33 -12.31 -17.48 0.93
CA ILE A 33 -11.08 -16.81 1.36
C ILE A 33 -10.75 -15.65 0.41
N ARG A 34 -10.58 -14.46 0.98
CA ARG A 34 -10.20 -13.25 0.24
C ARG A 34 -8.76 -13.33 -0.22
N ILE A 35 -8.51 -12.90 -1.46
CA ILE A 35 -7.19 -12.94 -2.09
C ILE A 35 -6.68 -11.51 -2.22
N GLY A 36 -5.51 -11.25 -1.68
CA GLY A 36 -4.81 -9.97 -1.82
C GLY A 36 -3.40 -10.13 -2.34
N ILE A 37 -2.79 -9.00 -2.73
CA ILE A 37 -1.42 -8.94 -3.21
C ILE A 37 -0.58 -7.96 -2.39
N MET A 38 0.73 -8.17 -2.39
CA MET A 38 1.70 -7.17 -1.96
C MET A 38 2.14 -6.36 -3.17
N ILE A 39 1.86 -5.05 -3.12
CA ILE A 39 2.35 -4.08 -4.11
C ILE A 39 3.72 -3.58 -3.63
N GLU A 40 4.76 -4.15 -4.17
CA GLU A 40 6.15 -3.88 -3.77
C GLU A 40 7.10 -3.76 -4.97
N ILE A 41 6.57 -4.00 -6.19
CA ILE A 41 7.29 -3.82 -7.45
C ILE A 41 6.65 -2.66 -8.21
N PRO A 42 7.43 -1.70 -8.76
CA PRO A 42 6.88 -0.58 -9.51
C PRO A 42 5.99 -0.99 -10.68
N ALA A 43 6.28 -2.10 -11.37
CA ALA A 43 5.50 -2.56 -12.50
C ALA A 43 4.02 -2.81 -12.13
N ILE A 44 3.75 -3.55 -11.03
CA ILE A 44 2.36 -3.80 -10.60
C ILE A 44 1.72 -2.54 -10.02
N ALA A 45 2.50 -1.65 -9.40
CA ALA A 45 1.99 -0.37 -8.90
C ALA A 45 1.52 0.55 -10.03
N LEU A 46 2.20 0.54 -11.18
CA LEU A 46 1.83 1.34 -12.36
C LEU A 46 0.55 0.87 -13.05
N ILE A 47 0.14 -0.37 -12.84
CA ILE A 47 -1.12 -0.95 -13.35
C ILE A 47 -2.10 -1.26 -12.21
N ALA A 48 -2.07 -0.44 -11.15
CA ALA A 48 -2.90 -0.64 -9.97
C ALA A 48 -4.40 -0.64 -10.26
N ASP A 49 -4.83 0.06 -11.30
CA ASP A 49 -6.20 0.05 -11.80
C ASP A 49 -6.62 -1.36 -12.26
N LEU A 50 -5.81 -2.04 -13.03
CA LEU A 50 -6.05 -3.41 -13.49
C LEU A 50 -5.86 -4.43 -12.37
N ALA A 51 -4.84 -4.24 -11.53
CA ALA A 51 -4.59 -5.12 -10.40
C ALA A 51 -5.74 -5.11 -9.38
N ALA A 52 -6.35 -3.95 -9.14
CA ALA A 52 -7.49 -3.82 -8.22
C ALA A 52 -8.76 -4.54 -8.71
N GLU A 53 -8.90 -4.81 -10.00
CA GLU A 53 -9.98 -5.63 -10.56
C GLU A 53 -9.77 -7.13 -10.28
N GLU A 54 -8.54 -7.55 -10.15
CA GLU A 54 -8.17 -8.96 -9.96
C GLU A 54 -8.14 -9.41 -8.50
N VAL A 55 -8.14 -8.51 -7.52
CA VAL A 55 -7.94 -8.86 -6.11
C VAL A 55 -9.00 -8.29 -5.19
N ASP A 56 -9.12 -8.84 -3.99
CA ASP A 56 -10.07 -8.37 -2.96
C ASP A 56 -9.48 -7.23 -2.12
N PHE A 57 -8.16 -7.20 -1.95
CA PHE A 57 -7.43 -6.18 -1.20
C PHE A 57 -5.97 -6.15 -1.61
N ALA A 58 -5.23 -5.13 -1.14
CA ALA A 58 -3.78 -5.08 -1.29
C ALA A 58 -3.07 -4.55 -0.04
N SER A 59 -1.77 -4.83 0.04
CA SER A 59 -0.87 -4.18 0.97
C SER A 59 0.33 -3.63 0.22
N ILE A 60 0.74 -2.41 0.54
CA ILE A 60 1.94 -1.80 -0.05
C ILE A 60 3.16 -2.17 0.79
N GLY A 61 4.10 -2.89 0.20
CA GLY A 61 5.42 -3.17 0.76
C GLY A 61 6.35 -1.98 0.53
N SER A 62 6.24 -0.95 1.38
CA SER A 62 6.89 0.35 1.12
C SER A 62 8.41 0.28 1.07
N ASN A 63 9.05 -0.65 1.77
CA ASN A 63 10.49 -0.78 1.77
C ASN A 63 11.01 -1.27 0.41
N ASP A 64 10.43 -2.34 -0.10
CA ASP A 64 10.86 -2.94 -1.36
C ASP A 64 10.41 -2.08 -2.55
N LEU A 65 9.20 -1.50 -2.49
CA LEU A 65 8.75 -0.55 -3.50
C LEU A 65 9.69 0.65 -3.61
N THR A 66 10.17 1.22 -2.47
CA THR A 66 11.15 2.31 -2.48
C THR A 66 12.46 1.86 -3.11
N GLN A 67 12.95 0.68 -2.73
CA GLN A 67 14.21 0.12 -3.25
C GLN A 67 14.17 -0.02 -4.77
N TYR A 68 13.14 -0.66 -5.30
CA TYR A 68 13.02 -0.90 -6.73
C TYR A 68 12.71 0.37 -7.54
N LEU A 69 11.90 1.27 -6.98
CA LEU A 69 11.60 2.56 -7.63
C LEU A 69 12.84 3.46 -7.71
N SER A 70 13.70 3.41 -6.69
CA SER A 70 14.93 4.21 -6.62
C SER A 70 16.13 3.50 -7.27
N ALA A 71 16.00 2.23 -7.66
CA ALA A 71 17.11 1.36 -8.10
C ALA A 71 18.29 1.38 -7.10
N ALA A 72 18.01 1.48 -5.81
CA ALA A 72 19.00 1.63 -4.74
C ALA A 72 18.79 0.57 -3.65
N ASP A 73 19.78 -0.28 -3.45
CA ASP A 73 19.76 -1.28 -2.39
C ASP A 73 19.80 -0.59 -1.02
N ARG A 74 18.77 -0.80 -0.21
CA ARG A 74 18.67 -0.23 1.15
C ARG A 74 19.76 -0.70 2.10
N MET A 75 20.41 -1.83 1.80
CA MET A 75 21.50 -2.39 2.60
C MET A 75 22.89 -1.89 2.19
N ASN A 76 22.99 -1.19 1.05
CA ASN A 76 24.24 -0.63 0.57
C ASN A 76 24.38 0.85 0.98
N PRO A 77 25.30 1.18 1.91
CA PRO A 77 25.49 2.55 2.38
C PRO A 77 25.94 3.54 1.28
N GLU A 78 26.59 3.07 0.21
CA GLU A 78 27.07 3.94 -0.88
C GLU A 78 25.91 4.55 -1.68
N VAL A 79 24.78 3.85 -1.77
CA VAL A 79 23.58 4.32 -2.48
C VAL A 79 22.45 4.76 -1.57
N ALA A 80 22.66 4.78 -0.25
CA ALA A 80 21.64 5.14 0.74
C ALA A 80 21.03 6.54 0.50
N ALA A 81 21.79 7.46 -0.10
CA ALA A 81 21.31 8.80 -0.44
C ALA A 81 20.16 8.79 -1.49
N TYR A 82 20.06 7.74 -2.29
CA TYR A 82 19.03 7.56 -3.31
C TYR A 82 17.78 6.86 -2.76
N TYR A 83 17.91 6.10 -1.67
CA TYR A 83 16.81 5.41 -1.02
C TYR A 83 15.97 6.41 -0.19
N LYS A 84 14.99 7.05 -0.82
CA LYS A 84 14.11 8.06 -0.20
C LYS A 84 12.66 7.65 -0.32
N SER A 85 12.12 7.12 0.76
CA SER A 85 10.73 6.67 0.82
C SER A 85 9.69 7.82 0.71
N ASP A 86 10.09 9.06 1.02
CA ASP A 86 9.26 10.26 0.87
C ASP A 86 9.57 11.06 -0.40
N SER A 87 10.25 10.46 -1.38
CA SER A 87 10.52 11.11 -2.66
C SER A 87 9.21 11.46 -3.39
N THR A 88 9.23 12.53 -4.17
CA THR A 88 8.07 12.93 -4.99
C THR A 88 7.59 11.80 -5.90
N ALA A 89 8.51 11.02 -6.48
CA ALA A 89 8.18 9.86 -7.32
C ALA A 89 7.40 8.80 -6.54
N MET A 90 7.89 8.44 -5.35
CA MET A 90 7.22 7.45 -4.49
C MET A 90 5.84 7.93 -4.06
N LEU A 91 5.71 9.17 -3.61
CA LEU A 91 4.44 9.73 -3.16
C LEU A 91 3.41 9.84 -4.30
N ARG A 92 3.84 10.18 -5.52
CA ARG A 92 2.97 10.20 -6.71
C ARG A 92 2.47 8.81 -7.06
N LEU A 93 3.36 7.82 -7.04
CA LEU A 93 2.99 6.42 -7.30
C LEU A 93 1.99 5.92 -6.27
N LEU A 94 2.24 6.17 -4.98
CA LEU A 94 1.32 5.81 -3.90
C LEU A 94 -0.04 6.51 -4.03
N GLY A 95 -0.07 7.79 -4.34
CA GLY A 95 -1.32 8.53 -4.59
C GLY A 95 -2.13 7.96 -5.76
N PHE A 96 -1.46 7.52 -6.83
CA PHE A 96 -2.12 6.80 -7.93
C PHE A 96 -2.71 5.47 -7.44
N VAL A 97 -1.91 4.64 -6.76
CA VAL A 97 -2.36 3.34 -6.25
C VAL A 97 -3.55 3.47 -5.31
N PHE A 98 -3.50 4.37 -4.32
CA PHE A 98 -4.62 4.59 -3.40
C PHE A 98 -5.89 5.01 -4.12
N ARG A 99 -5.79 5.92 -5.08
CA ARG A 99 -6.93 6.38 -5.86
C ARG A 99 -7.58 5.24 -6.66
N GLU A 100 -6.77 4.40 -7.32
CA GLU A 100 -7.32 3.33 -8.16
C GLU A 100 -7.98 2.22 -7.33
N PHE A 101 -7.45 1.88 -6.16
CA PHE A 101 -8.09 0.96 -5.23
C PHE A 101 -9.36 1.57 -4.61
N SER A 102 -9.32 2.85 -4.22
CA SER A 102 -10.49 3.56 -3.67
C SER A 102 -11.65 3.65 -4.66
N LYS A 103 -11.39 3.93 -5.94
CA LYS A 103 -12.42 3.95 -7.00
C LYS A 103 -13.17 2.63 -7.13
N ARG A 104 -12.53 1.53 -6.80
CA ARG A 104 -13.06 0.16 -6.88
C ARG A 104 -13.52 -0.38 -5.53
N GLU A 105 -13.59 0.49 -4.52
CA GLU A 105 -13.96 0.14 -3.15
C GLU A 105 -13.13 -1.01 -2.56
N LYS A 106 -11.88 -1.13 -3.00
CA LYS A 106 -10.95 -2.16 -2.55
C LYS A 106 -10.10 -1.65 -1.40
N GLU A 107 -9.97 -2.51 -0.40
CA GLU A 107 -9.16 -2.24 0.78
C GLU A 107 -7.67 -2.22 0.42
N ILE A 108 -6.94 -1.20 0.91
CA ILE A 108 -5.50 -1.12 0.76
C ILE A 108 -4.84 -0.67 2.06
N SER A 109 -3.77 -1.36 2.43
CA SER A 109 -2.94 -1.05 3.60
C SER A 109 -1.52 -0.71 3.19
N VAL A 110 -0.77 -0.09 4.09
CA VAL A 110 0.67 0.16 3.93
C VAL A 110 1.42 -0.49 5.08
N CYS A 111 2.45 -1.25 4.77
CA CYS A 111 3.41 -1.78 5.73
C CYS A 111 4.82 -1.24 5.46
N GLY A 112 5.75 -1.60 6.33
CA GLY A 112 7.14 -1.16 6.24
C GLY A 112 7.44 0.10 7.06
N GLU A 113 8.59 0.69 6.80
CA GLU A 113 9.10 1.79 7.63
C GLU A 113 8.31 3.09 7.49
N MET A 114 7.79 3.37 6.30
CA MET A 114 6.95 4.55 6.05
C MET A 114 5.72 4.59 6.95
N ALA A 115 5.06 3.44 7.13
CA ALA A 115 3.87 3.35 7.99
C ALA A 115 4.20 3.65 9.46
N GLY A 116 5.41 3.30 9.91
CA GLY A 116 5.85 3.50 11.29
C GLY A 116 6.62 4.79 11.57
N ASN A 117 6.83 5.63 10.57
CA ASN A 117 7.46 6.95 10.74
C ASN A 117 6.36 8.02 10.75
N PRO A 118 6.25 8.87 11.81
CA PRO A 118 5.18 9.85 11.92
C PRO A 118 5.08 10.85 10.76
N GLU A 119 6.21 11.25 10.19
CA GLU A 119 6.22 12.22 9.08
C GLU A 119 5.69 11.60 7.79
N THR A 120 6.18 10.41 7.42
CA THR A 120 5.69 9.72 6.22
C THR A 120 4.27 9.17 6.42
N ALA A 121 3.90 8.74 7.62
CA ALA A 121 2.53 8.33 7.93
C ALA A 121 1.51 9.46 7.68
N ARG A 122 1.85 10.71 8.01
CA ARG A 122 1.02 11.89 7.70
C ARG A 122 0.84 12.08 6.20
N LEU A 123 1.91 11.93 5.41
CA LEU A 123 1.84 11.99 3.96
C LEU A 123 0.96 10.86 3.40
N LEU A 124 1.12 9.64 3.91
CA LEU A 124 0.31 8.49 3.49
C LEU A 124 -1.18 8.72 3.74
N VAL A 125 -1.55 9.21 4.92
CA VAL A 125 -2.96 9.54 5.24
C VAL A 125 -3.48 10.65 4.33
N GLY A 126 -2.70 11.70 4.09
CA GLY A 126 -3.03 12.77 3.15
C GLY A 126 -3.22 12.30 1.72
N LEU A 127 -2.47 11.28 1.28
CA LEU A 127 -2.62 10.63 -0.03
C LEU A 127 -3.83 9.68 -0.13
N GLY A 128 -4.49 9.37 0.98
CA GLY A 128 -5.67 8.51 0.99
C GLY A 128 -5.48 7.16 1.68
N ALA A 129 -4.32 6.87 2.30
CA ALA A 129 -4.16 5.66 3.09
C ALA A 129 -5.13 5.65 4.29
N ARG A 130 -5.75 4.49 4.57
CA ARG A 130 -6.68 4.31 5.69
C ARG A 130 -6.21 3.23 6.67
N LYS A 131 -5.29 2.36 6.26
CA LYS A 131 -4.70 1.31 7.08
C LYS A 131 -3.18 1.37 7.02
N LEU A 132 -2.56 1.54 8.20
CA LEU A 132 -1.12 1.54 8.37
C LEU A 132 -0.72 0.40 9.31
N SER A 133 0.10 -0.52 8.83
CA SER A 133 0.62 -1.64 9.62
C SER A 133 2.03 -1.33 10.11
N MET A 134 2.23 -1.40 11.42
CA MET A 134 3.50 -1.08 12.05
C MET A 134 3.70 -1.86 13.34
N SER A 135 4.93 -1.91 13.86
CA SER A 135 5.22 -2.52 15.16
C SER A 135 4.58 -1.73 16.31
N SER A 136 4.25 -2.42 17.41
CA SER A 136 3.59 -1.83 18.59
C SER A 136 4.33 -0.62 19.17
N GLY A 137 5.66 -0.65 19.18
CA GLY A 137 6.49 0.47 19.63
C GLY A 137 6.35 1.71 18.74
N LYS A 138 6.28 1.53 17.42
CA LYS A 138 6.08 2.61 16.45
C LYS A 138 4.64 3.17 16.51
N TYR A 139 3.64 2.33 16.77
CA TYR A 139 2.24 2.75 16.89
C TYR A 139 2.04 3.83 17.97
N ARG A 140 2.57 3.61 19.17
CA ARG A 140 2.48 4.61 20.26
C ARG A 140 3.10 5.96 19.88
N ARG A 141 4.23 5.91 19.17
CA ARG A 141 4.92 7.11 18.68
C ARG A 141 4.11 7.84 17.60
N CYS A 142 3.62 7.14 16.61
CA CYS A 142 2.78 7.72 15.54
C CYS A 142 1.50 8.33 16.10
N LYS A 143 0.81 7.65 17.03
CA LYS A 143 -0.42 8.17 17.67
C LYS A 143 -0.18 9.42 18.50
N ARG A 144 0.92 9.49 19.25
CA ARG A 144 1.26 10.65 20.10
C ARG A 144 1.85 11.83 19.34
N GLN A 145 2.55 11.58 18.23
CA GLN A 145 3.20 12.63 17.44
C GLN A 145 2.30 13.06 16.27
N LYS A 146 1.32 13.92 16.54
CA LYS A 146 0.64 14.78 15.55
C LYS A 146 -0.29 14.15 14.51
N LEU A 147 -0.49 12.82 14.43
CA LEU A 147 -1.57 12.28 13.60
C LEU A 147 -2.96 12.62 14.18
N ALA A 148 -3.06 12.66 15.52
CA ALA A 148 -4.30 13.00 16.22
C ALA A 148 -4.60 14.51 16.27
N GLU A 149 -3.63 15.37 15.95
CA GLU A 149 -3.75 16.83 16.03
C GLU A 149 -3.97 17.50 14.67
N CYS A 150 -3.87 16.74 13.56
CA CYS A 150 -4.03 17.27 12.21
C CYS A 150 -5.39 16.87 11.63
N THR A 151 -6.04 17.82 10.98
CA THR A 151 -7.23 17.53 10.17
C THR A 151 -6.84 16.80 8.88
N LEU A 152 -7.78 16.06 8.27
CA LEU A 152 -7.55 15.42 6.98
C LEU A 152 -7.20 16.45 5.91
N GLN A 153 -7.80 17.64 5.95
CA GLN A 153 -7.53 18.74 5.01
C GLN A 153 -6.07 19.20 5.09
N GLU A 154 -5.51 19.36 6.30
CA GLU A 154 -4.10 19.74 6.48
C GLU A 154 -3.16 18.64 5.98
N LEU A 155 -3.49 17.37 6.21
CA LEU A 155 -2.70 16.25 5.71
C LEU A 155 -2.75 16.14 4.18
N THR A 156 -3.92 16.38 3.58
CA THR A 156 -4.08 16.41 2.12
C THR A 156 -3.27 17.56 1.52
N ALA A 157 -3.34 18.78 2.06
CA ALA A 157 -2.55 19.91 1.60
C ALA A 157 -1.04 19.67 1.72
N LEU A 158 -0.59 19.00 2.79
CA LEU A 158 0.81 18.59 2.94
C LEU A 158 1.25 17.62 1.85
N ALA A 159 0.40 16.64 1.54
CA ALA A 159 0.67 15.66 0.50
C ALA A 159 0.67 16.30 -0.91
N GLU A 160 -0.26 17.21 -1.21
CA GLU A 160 -0.30 17.98 -2.45
C GLU A 160 0.98 18.78 -2.66
N LYS A 161 1.46 19.46 -1.62
CA LYS A 161 2.72 20.23 -1.68
C LYS A 161 3.91 19.33 -2.01
N LYS A 162 3.97 18.12 -1.46
CA LYS A 162 5.06 17.17 -1.70
C LYS A 162 4.96 16.45 -3.04
N THR A 163 3.76 16.15 -3.51
CA THR A 163 3.54 15.49 -4.81
C THR A 163 3.55 16.46 -5.99
N MET A 164 3.31 17.74 -5.74
CA MET A 164 3.06 18.76 -6.77
C MET A 164 1.87 18.41 -7.68
N ILE A 165 0.88 17.68 -7.16
CA ILE A 165 -0.35 17.32 -7.87
C ILE A 165 -1.53 17.60 -6.93
N PRO A 166 -2.60 18.28 -7.41
CA PRO A 166 -3.84 18.40 -6.67
C PRO A 166 -4.44 17.01 -6.39
N LEU A 167 -4.86 16.76 -5.17
CA LEU A 167 -5.53 15.52 -4.77
C LEU A 167 -7.04 15.73 -4.81
N ASP A 168 -7.76 14.72 -5.29
CA ASP A 168 -9.21 14.81 -5.40
C ASP A 168 -9.85 14.86 -4.00
N LYS A 169 -10.63 15.91 -3.73
CA LYS A 169 -11.26 16.16 -2.42
C LYS A 169 -12.41 15.19 -2.08
N LYS A 170 -12.77 14.28 -2.97
CA LYS A 170 -13.89 13.35 -2.81
C LYS A 170 -13.67 12.22 -1.80
N ASN A 171 -12.50 12.11 -1.18
CA ASN A 171 -12.21 11.07 -0.18
C ASN A 171 -12.51 11.51 1.27
N GLU A 172 -13.49 12.38 1.47
CA GLU A 172 -14.01 12.65 2.81
C GLU A 172 -14.96 11.52 3.23
N MET A 173 -14.44 10.45 3.83
CA MET A 173 -15.29 9.62 4.69
C MET A 173 -14.49 8.75 5.67
N CYS A 174 -14.84 8.93 6.94
CA CYS A 174 -14.64 8.08 8.13
C CYS A 174 -13.21 7.80 8.61
N LEU A 175 -12.76 8.69 9.48
CA LEU A 175 -11.63 8.44 10.42
C LEU A 175 -12.10 7.87 11.78
N TYR A 176 -13.28 7.28 11.92
CA TYR A 176 -13.74 6.72 13.21
C TYR A 176 -14.46 5.38 13.03
N SER A 177 -13.79 4.30 13.38
CA SER A 177 -14.33 3.14 14.10
C SER A 177 -13.18 2.32 14.68
#